data_7cedb849568a7571d59e7b6d9417f739
#
_entry.id   7cedb849568a7571d59e7b6d9417f739
#
_cell.length_a   1.000
_cell.length_b   1.000
_cell.length_c   1.000
_cell.angle_alpha   90.00
_cell.angle_beta   90.00
_cell.angle_gamma   90.00
#
_symmetry.space_group_name_H-M   'P 1'
#
loop_
_entity.id
_entity.type
_entity.pdbx_description
1 polymer ?
#
loop_
_entity_poly.entity_id
_entity_poly.type
_entity_poly.pdbx_seq_one_letter_code
_entity_poly.pdbx_strand_id
1 'polypeptide(L)'
;MPKRILCFGDSNTFGWIGSLEGPTHRFPSDIRWTGRLTALLGPDCEIIEEGLGGRTLRDQFTVGSGVFVPGAGLCGKDYLPACLLSHLPLDAVVIMLGSNDMKSALNRSEHDIAEGMAELADIVLKFPWQELLDYPRPRLLIVSPPLIGARKMELAGERYVDAPRKSRALAALYKKIAESRNAFFLDAASCLTDEPAGEAHGPDGMHLTEHDHELLALGIAGKLKEILSLR
;
A
#
# COMPACT_ATOMS: atom_id res chain seq x y z
N MET A 1 -17.35 -7.62 -18.91
CA MET A 1 -17.03 -7.98 -17.52
C MET A 1 -16.41 -6.76 -16.89
N PRO A 2 -16.63 -6.49 -15.60
CA PRO A 2 -15.99 -5.36 -14.90
C PRO A 2 -14.47 -5.51 -14.91
N LYS A 3 -13.75 -4.39 -14.88
CA LYS A 3 -12.30 -4.32 -14.69
C LYS A 3 -11.97 -4.72 -13.26
N ARG A 4 -11.08 -5.70 -13.08
CA ARG A 4 -10.72 -6.24 -11.77
C ARG A 4 -9.41 -5.64 -11.29
N ILE A 5 -9.46 -4.98 -10.12
CA ILE A 5 -8.37 -4.17 -9.57
C ILE A 5 -8.00 -4.72 -8.19
N LEU A 6 -6.81 -5.28 -8.07
CA LEU A 6 -6.26 -5.78 -6.81
C LEU A 6 -5.57 -4.64 -6.06
N CYS A 7 -5.99 -4.37 -4.83
CA CYS A 7 -5.38 -3.37 -3.93
C CYS A 7 -4.58 -4.09 -2.83
N PHE A 8 -3.29 -4.25 -3.06
CA PHE A 8 -2.37 -4.97 -2.17
C PHE A 8 -1.61 -4.00 -1.26
N GLY A 9 -1.71 -4.18 0.07
CA GLY A 9 -1.09 -3.25 1.01
C GLY A 9 -1.10 -3.72 2.46
N ASP A 10 -0.79 -2.78 3.35
CA ASP A 10 -0.71 -2.99 4.80
C ASP A 10 -1.99 -2.56 5.56
N SER A 11 -1.83 -2.09 6.79
CA SER A 11 -2.92 -1.62 7.64
C SER A 11 -3.68 -0.42 7.05
N ASN A 12 -3.02 0.46 6.31
CA ASN A 12 -3.67 1.59 5.64
C ASN A 12 -4.55 1.15 4.46
N THR A 13 -4.22 0.04 3.81
CA THR A 13 -5.08 -0.59 2.80
C THR A 13 -6.20 -1.40 3.45
N PHE A 14 -5.92 -2.07 4.57
CA PHE A 14 -6.93 -2.77 5.37
C PHE A 14 -7.98 -1.80 5.93
N GLY A 15 -7.61 -0.55 6.17
CA GLY A 15 -8.46 0.45 6.82
C GLY A 15 -8.44 0.34 8.34
N TRP A 16 -7.27 0.16 8.92
CA TRP A 16 -7.07 0.13 10.37
C TRP A 16 -7.31 1.50 10.98
N ILE A 17 -8.15 1.58 12.01
CA ILE A 17 -8.40 2.82 12.75
C ILE A 17 -7.25 3.01 13.73
N GLY A 18 -6.50 4.10 13.57
CA GLY A 18 -5.44 4.46 14.52
C GLY A 18 -6.00 4.72 15.91
N SER A 19 -5.40 4.11 16.94
CA SER A 19 -5.77 4.31 18.32
C SER A 19 -4.53 4.41 19.20
N LEU A 20 -4.61 5.21 20.26
CA LEU A 20 -3.58 5.30 21.29
C LEU A 20 -3.81 4.32 22.42
N GLU A 21 -5.05 3.92 22.64
CA GLU A 21 -5.45 3.07 23.76
C GLU A 21 -6.48 2.02 23.30
N GLY A 22 -6.35 0.82 23.85
CA GLY A 22 -7.30 -0.26 23.65
C GLY A 22 -7.28 -0.96 22.30
N PRO A 23 -8.24 -1.85 22.07
CA PRO A 23 -8.36 -2.54 20.81
C PRO A 23 -8.76 -1.58 19.70
N THR A 24 -8.26 -1.83 18.50
CA THR A 24 -8.61 -1.05 17.32
C THR A 24 -9.61 -1.78 16.44
N HIS A 25 -10.21 -1.05 15.52
CA HIS A 25 -11.22 -1.54 14.59
C HIS A 25 -10.80 -1.28 13.15
N ARG A 26 -11.56 -1.83 12.22
CA ARG A 26 -11.45 -1.58 10.79
C ARG A 26 -12.53 -0.56 10.39
N PHE A 27 -12.18 0.44 9.61
CA PHE A 27 -13.18 1.32 8.98
C PHE A 27 -14.14 0.50 8.10
N PRO A 28 -15.43 0.87 8.05
CA PRO A 28 -16.38 0.26 7.12
C PRO A 28 -15.98 0.52 5.65
N SER A 29 -16.54 -0.24 4.72
CA SER A 29 -16.12 -0.20 3.31
C SER A 29 -16.33 1.15 2.63
N ASP A 30 -17.35 1.88 3.01
CA ASP A 30 -17.66 3.22 2.49
C ASP A 30 -16.68 4.31 2.97
N ILE A 31 -15.87 4.02 3.97
CA ILE A 31 -14.84 4.92 4.50
C ILE A 31 -13.45 4.57 3.94
N ARG A 32 -13.09 3.27 3.89
CA ARG A 32 -11.76 2.85 3.38
C ARG A 32 -11.53 3.34 1.96
N TRP A 33 -10.31 3.77 1.65
CA TRP A 33 -9.96 4.22 0.29
C TRP A 33 -10.26 3.15 -0.76
N THR A 34 -10.05 1.87 -0.45
CA THR A 34 -10.35 0.73 -1.33
C THR A 34 -11.85 0.61 -1.63
N GLY A 35 -12.69 0.68 -0.61
CA GLY A 35 -14.14 0.63 -0.80
C GLY A 35 -14.71 1.89 -1.47
N ARG A 36 -14.14 3.08 -1.19
CA ARG A 36 -14.48 4.32 -1.90
C ARG A 36 -14.17 4.26 -3.40
N LEU A 37 -13.12 3.51 -3.81
CA LEU A 37 -12.85 3.28 -5.24
C LEU A 37 -14.03 2.65 -5.96
N THR A 38 -14.78 1.75 -5.31
CA THR A 38 -15.98 1.13 -5.91
C THR A 38 -17.02 2.19 -6.31
N ALA A 39 -17.23 3.19 -5.46
CA ALA A 39 -18.14 4.30 -5.77
C ALA A 39 -17.57 5.25 -6.83
N LEU A 40 -16.27 5.55 -6.79
CA LEU A 40 -15.58 6.50 -7.67
C LEU A 40 -15.38 5.96 -9.10
N LEU A 41 -15.18 4.65 -9.25
CA LEU A 41 -14.95 3.98 -10.53
C LEU A 41 -16.23 3.37 -11.13
N GLY A 42 -17.26 3.21 -10.30
CA GLY A 42 -18.57 2.72 -10.73
C GLY A 42 -18.64 1.21 -10.98
N PRO A 43 -19.77 0.74 -11.53
CA PRO A 43 -20.08 -0.68 -11.65
C PRO A 43 -19.20 -1.42 -12.68
N ASP A 44 -18.47 -0.69 -13.51
CA ASP A 44 -17.53 -1.27 -14.47
C ASP A 44 -16.21 -1.71 -13.86
N CYS A 45 -16.03 -1.54 -12.52
CA CYS A 45 -14.86 -1.96 -11.78
C CYS A 45 -15.22 -2.81 -10.57
N GLU A 46 -14.44 -3.87 -10.35
CA GLU A 46 -14.46 -4.71 -9.14
C GLU A 46 -13.17 -4.46 -8.36
N ILE A 47 -13.29 -4.03 -7.11
CA ILE A 47 -12.15 -3.76 -6.23
C ILE A 47 -11.93 -4.95 -5.32
N ILE A 48 -10.72 -5.50 -5.34
CA ILE A 48 -10.30 -6.63 -4.51
C ILE A 48 -9.38 -6.08 -3.43
N GLU A 49 -9.83 -6.17 -2.18
CA GLU A 49 -9.11 -5.62 -1.01
C GLU A 49 -8.17 -6.67 -0.40
N GLU A 50 -6.87 -6.47 -0.56
CA GLU A 50 -5.80 -7.31 0.00
C GLU A 50 -4.90 -6.53 0.97
N GLY A 51 -5.51 -5.77 1.87
CA GLY A 51 -4.84 -5.11 2.99
C GLY A 51 -4.63 -6.04 4.18
N LEU A 52 -3.41 -6.04 4.76
CA LEU A 52 -3.10 -6.83 5.96
C LEU A 52 -2.23 -6.03 6.93
N GLY A 53 -2.73 -5.81 8.17
CA GLY A 53 -1.99 -5.07 9.20
C GLY A 53 -0.60 -5.66 9.45
N GLY A 54 0.42 -4.79 9.45
CA GLY A 54 1.80 -5.21 9.68
C GLY A 54 2.55 -5.75 8.46
N ARG A 55 1.89 -5.89 7.29
CA ARG A 55 2.55 -6.41 6.08
C ARG A 55 3.78 -5.57 5.71
N THR A 56 4.88 -6.26 5.46
CA THR A 56 6.14 -5.73 4.94
C THR A 56 6.31 -6.09 3.46
N LEU A 57 7.25 -5.45 2.79
CA LEU A 57 7.61 -5.78 1.41
C LEU A 57 8.26 -7.16 1.33
N ARG A 58 9.25 -7.40 2.15
CA ARG A 58 9.98 -8.67 2.26
C ARG A 58 10.33 -8.95 3.71
N ASP A 59 10.53 -10.21 4.07
CA ASP A 59 10.82 -10.73 5.41
C ASP A 59 9.74 -10.40 6.46
N GLN A 60 9.40 -11.38 7.25
CA GLN A 60 8.44 -11.20 8.34
C GLN A 60 9.10 -10.48 9.52
N PHE A 61 8.40 -9.49 10.04
CA PHE A 61 8.75 -8.91 11.32
C PHE A 61 7.95 -9.60 12.43
N THR A 62 8.62 -10.44 13.20
CA THR A 62 7.97 -11.26 14.24
C THR A 62 8.04 -10.67 15.63
N VAL A 63 8.87 -9.64 15.87
CA VAL A 63 9.10 -9.07 17.20
C VAL A 63 8.65 -7.62 17.27
N GLY A 64 7.79 -7.29 18.23
CA GLY A 64 7.37 -5.91 18.52
C GLY A 64 6.40 -5.29 17.51
N SER A 65 5.77 -6.08 16.66
CA SER A 65 4.74 -5.59 15.72
C SER A 65 3.39 -5.30 16.37
N GLY A 66 3.24 -5.57 17.66
CA GLY A 66 2.01 -5.35 18.41
C GLY A 66 0.94 -6.44 18.21
N VAL A 67 0.88 -7.05 17.02
CA VAL A 67 -0.02 -8.16 16.74
C VAL A 67 0.77 -9.26 16.04
N PHE A 68 1.01 -10.34 16.74
CA PHE A 68 1.58 -11.55 16.18
C PHE A 68 0.49 -12.58 15.97
N VAL A 69 0.20 -12.89 14.72
CA VAL A 69 -0.65 -14.01 14.33
C VAL A 69 0.23 -15.02 13.62
N PRO A 70 0.48 -16.19 14.21
CA PRO A 70 1.28 -17.24 13.57
C PRO A 70 0.70 -17.60 12.20
N GLY A 71 1.58 -17.63 11.17
CA GLY A 71 1.17 -17.98 9.81
C GLY A 71 0.41 -16.89 9.05
N ALA A 72 0.36 -15.66 9.57
CA ALA A 72 -0.39 -14.55 8.93
C ALA A 72 0.17 -14.11 7.57
N GLY A 73 1.35 -14.59 7.14
CA GLY A 73 1.88 -14.23 5.83
C GLY A 73 2.17 -12.72 5.68
N LEU A 74 2.81 -12.12 6.69
CA LEU A 74 3.11 -10.68 6.70
C LEU A 74 4.18 -10.27 5.67
N CYS A 75 4.94 -11.22 5.12
CA CYS A 75 5.87 -10.98 4.02
C CYS A 75 5.09 -10.82 2.70
N GLY A 76 5.08 -9.61 2.15
CA GLY A 76 4.38 -9.32 0.90
C GLY A 76 4.93 -10.14 -0.27
N LYS A 77 6.25 -10.29 -0.34
CA LYS A 77 6.94 -11.07 -1.38
C LYS A 77 6.50 -12.54 -1.41
N ASP A 78 6.32 -13.15 -0.24
CA ASP A 78 5.94 -14.57 -0.16
C ASP A 78 4.46 -14.79 -0.47
N TYR A 79 3.60 -13.84 -0.09
CA TYR A 79 2.16 -13.96 -0.27
C TYR A 79 1.66 -13.51 -1.64
N LEU A 80 2.29 -12.50 -2.25
CA LEU A 80 1.80 -11.89 -3.48
C LEU A 80 1.59 -12.90 -4.63
N PRO A 81 2.46 -13.89 -4.88
CA PRO A 81 2.22 -14.88 -5.95
C PRO A 81 0.92 -15.66 -5.77
N ALA A 82 0.64 -16.14 -4.56
CA ALA A 82 -0.60 -16.84 -4.25
C ALA A 82 -1.82 -15.93 -4.35
N CYS A 83 -1.68 -14.68 -3.91
CA CYS A 83 -2.71 -13.66 -4.01
C CYS A 83 -3.08 -13.36 -5.47
N LEU A 84 -2.09 -13.17 -6.35
CA LEU A 84 -2.32 -12.97 -7.77
C LEU A 84 -3.08 -14.14 -8.40
N LEU A 85 -2.64 -15.37 -8.13
CA LEU A 85 -3.30 -16.59 -8.65
C LEU A 85 -4.76 -16.72 -8.19
N SER A 86 -5.03 -16.37 -6.93
CA SER A 86 -6.37 -16.53 -6.35
C SER A 86 -7.40 -15.53 -6.91
N HIS A 87 -6.92 -14.42 -7.49
CA HIS A 87 -7.79 -13.33 -7.93
C HIS A 87 -7.86 -13.13 -9.44
N LEU A 88 -7.34 -14.07 -10.23
CA LEU A 88 -7.39 -13.99 -11.69
C LEU A 88 -8.83 -13.94 -12.25
N PRO A 89 -9.03 -13.31 -13.44
CA PRO A 89 -8.10 -12.40 -14.13
C PRO A 89 -8.02 -11.03 -13.45
N LEU A 90 -6.92 -10.30 -13.69
CA LEU A 90 -6.71 -8.96 -13.15
C LEU A 90 -6.41 -7.95 -14.27
N ASP A 91 -7.03 -6.78 -14.24
CA ASP A 91 -6.73 -5.67 -15.17
C ASP A 91 -5.69 -4.71 -14.59
N ALA A 92 -5.70 -4.52 -13.26
CA ALA A 92 -4.70 -3.72 -12.57
C ALA A 92 -4.34 -4.30 -11.19
N VAL A 93 -3.12 -4.01 -10.76
CA VAL A 93 -2.61 -4.25 -9.40
C VAL A 93 -2.11 -2.92 -8.85
N VAL A 94 -2.61 -2.52 -7.68
CA VAL A 94 -2.14 -1.37 -6.91
C VAL A 94 -1.36 -1.90 -5.72
N ILE A 95 -0.11 -1.48 -5.55
CA ILE A 95 0.70 -1.86 -4.38
C ILE A 95 1.05 -0.62 -3.58
N MET A 96 0.60 -0.56 -2.32
CA MET A 96 0.98 0.47 -1.36
C MET A 96 1.55 -0.19 -0.10
N LEU A 97 2.87 -0.24 0.00
CA LEU A 97 3.64 -0.85 1.08
C LEU A 97 4.92 -0.05 1.36
N GLY A 98 5.53 -0.32 2.52
CA GLY A 98 6.80 0.26 2.94
C GLY A 98 6.76 0.90 4.32
N SER A 99 5.58 1.26 4.85
CA SER A 99 5.46 1.87 6.18
C SER A 99 6.01 0.96 7.29
N ASN A 100 5.70 -0.33 7.23
CA ASN A 100 6.19 -1.30 8.22
C ASN A 100 7.67 -1.61 8.06
N ASP A 101 8.22 -1.45 6.88
CA ASP A 101 9.63 -1.68 6.56
C ASP A 101 10.55 -0.62 7.18
N MET A 102 10.01 0.54 7.58
CA MET A 102 10.75 1.61 8.25
C MET A 102 11.03 1.34 9.73
N LYS A 103 10.47 0.26 10.31
CA LYS A 103 10.73 -0.12 11.71
C LYS A 103 12.21 -0.33 11.95
N SER A 104 12.75 0.30 13.01
CA SER A 104 14.18 0.27 13.35
C SER A 104 14.71 -1.16 13.50
N ALA A 105 13.91 -2.07 14.06
CA ALA A 105 14.29 -3.46 14.27
C ALA A 105 14.55 -4.25 12.95
N LEU A 106 14.07 -3.77 11.80
CA LEU A 106 14.39 -4.36 10.50
C LEU A 106 15.73 -3.88 9.94
N ASN A 107 16.30 -2.84 10.51
CA ASN A 107 17.60 -2.27 10.11
C ASN A 107 17.73 -2.05 8.58
N ARG A 108 16.66 -1.54 7.93
CA ARG A 108 16.61 -1.29 6.50
C ARG A 108 16.86 0.17 6.18
N SER A 109 17.70 0.43 5.20
CA SER A 109 17.79 1.75 4.57
C SER A 109 16.57 1.99 3.67
N GLU A 110 16.35 3.23 3.24
CA GLU A 110 15.35 3.58 2.23
C GLU A 110 15.60 2.85 0.90
N HIS A 111 16.86 2.54 0.57
CA HIS A 111 17.21 1.77 -0.63
C HIS A 111 16.82 0.30 -0.48
N ASP A 112 17.05 -0.32 0.70
CA ASP A 112 16.60 -1.70 0.97
C ASP A 112 15.07 -1.83 0.88
N ILE A 113 14.34 -0.80 1.35
CA ILE A 113 12.88 -0.74 1.25
C ILE A 113 12.48 -0.63 -0.23
N ALA A 114 13.15 0.23 -0.99
CA ALA A 114 12.88 0.39 -2.41
C ALA A 114 13.19 -0.89 -3.21
N GLU A 115 14.26 -1.62 -2.90
CA GLU A 115 14.53 -2.94 -3.48
C GLU A 115 13.39 -3.93 -3.21
N GLY A 116 12.82 -3.94 -2.00
CA GLY A 116 11.64 -4.75 -1.69
C GLY A 116 10.46 -4.43 -2.61
N MET A 117 10.20 -3.15 -2.87
CA MET A 117 9.16 -2.74 -3.82
C MET A 117 9.51 -3.17 -5.26
N ALA A 118 10.78 -3.09 -5.65
CA ALA A 118 11.22 -3.55 -6.97
C ALA A 118 11.00 -5.07 -7.14
N GLU A 119 11.23 -5.87 -6.10
CA GLU A 119 10.96 -7.31 -6.10
C GLU A 119 9.44 -7.59 -6.27
N LEU A 120 8.56 -6.88 -5.55
CA LEU A 120 7.12 -7.03 -5.71
C LEU A 120 6.65 -6.63 -7.11
N ALA A 121 7.18 -5.53 -7.62
CA ALA A 121 6.91 -5.10 -9.00
C ALA A 121 7.32 -6.15 -10.02
N ASP A 122 8.49 -6.75 -9.85
CA ASP A 122 8.99 -7.82 -10.72
C ASP A 122 8.12 -9.08 -10.62
N ILE A 123 7.61 -9.44 -9.44
CA ILE A 123 6.65 -10.54 -9.28
C ILE A 123 5.41 -10.29 -10.15
N VAL A 124 4.81 -9.11 -10.07
CA VAL A 124 3.62 -8.80 -10.89
C VAL A 124 3.95 -8.79 -12.37
N LEU A 125 5.04 -8.15 -12.78
CA LEU A 125 5.34 -7.91 -14.19
C LEU A 125 5.94 -9.11 -14.92
N LYS A 126 6.65 -9.99 -14.21
CA LYS A 126 7.32 -11.18 -14.75
C LYS A 126 6.53 -12.47 -14.49
N PHE A 127 5.39 -12.39 -13.85
CA PHE A 127 4.50 -13.54 -13.68
C PHE A 127 4.11 -14.08 -15.07
N PRO A 128 4.04 -15.41 -15.26
CA PRO A 128 3.79 -16.00 -16.58
C PRO A 128 2.31 -15.93 -16.97
N TRP A 129 1.79 -14.71 -17.16
CA TRP A 129 0.37 -14.43 -17.41
C TRP A 129 -0.16 -15.09 -18.68
N GLN A 130 0.62 -15.09 -19.75
CA GLN A 130 0.18 -15.62 -21.05
C GLN A 130 0.61 -17.06 -21.25
N GLU A 131 1.77 -17.45 -20.75
CA GLU A 131 2.36 -18.77 -20.97
C GLU A 131 1.63 -19.87 -20.18
N LEU A 132 1.14 -19.56 -18.97
CA LEU A 132 0.45 -20.53 -18.12
C LEU A 132 -1.06 -20.36 -18.09
N LEU A 133 -1.57 -19.16 -18.27
CA LEU A 133 -2.95 -18.84 -17.88
C LEU A 133 -3.76 -18.19 -18.99
N ASP A 134 -3.12 -17.81 -20.09
CA ASP A 134 -3.74 -17.09 -21.22
C ASP A 134 -4.50 -15.81 -20.81
N TYR A 135 -3.96 -15.09 -19.83
CA TYR A 135 -4.48 -13.80 -19.39
C TYR A 135 -3.53 -12.65 -19.74
N PRO A 136 -4.04 -11.48 -20.14
CA PRO A 136 -3.20 -10.31 -20.33
C PRO A 136 -2.56 -9.90 -19.00
N ARG A 137 -1.31 -9.43 -19.08
CA ARG A 137 -0.61 -8.90 -17.92
C ARG A 137 -1.34 -7.65 -17.38
N PRO A 138 -1.65 -7.59 -16.06
CA PRO A 138 -2.28 -6.43 -15.47
C PRO A 138 -1.40 -5.19 -15.52
N ARG A 139 -2.00 -4.01 -15.50
CA ARG A 139 -1.30 -2.76 -15.26
C ARG A 139 -0.86 -2.68 -13.81
N LEU A 140 0.36 -2.21 -13.55
CA LEU A 140 0.87 -2.05 -12.20
C LEU A 140 0.91 -0.57 -11.82
N LEU A 141 0.26 -0.21 -10.70
CA LEU A 141 0.38 1.08 -10.03
C LEU A 141 1.15 0.91 -8.72
N ILE A 142 2.32 1.50 -8.63
CA ILE A 142 3.11 1.59 -7.40
C ILE A 142 2.72 2.87 -6.68
N VAL A 143 2.32 2.75 -5.41
CA VAL A 143 1.96 3.89 -4.56
C VAL A 143 2.97 3.98 -3.42
N SER A 144 3.67 5.11 -3.28
CA SER A 144 4.49 5.35 -2.09
C SER A 144 3.57 5.60 -0.87
N PRO A 145 3.93 5.10 0.32
CA PRO A 145 3.11 5.32 1.50
C PRO A 145 3.09 6.80 1.92
N PRO A 146 2.12 7.22 2.73
CA PRO A 146 2.14 8.52 3.39
C PRO A 146 3.42 8.76 4.17
N LEU A 147 3.76 10.03 4.39
CA LEU A 147 4.90 10.39 5.22
C LEU A 147 4.66 9.98 6.68
N ILE A 148 5.74 9.60 7.35
CA ILE A 148 5.74 9.40 8.80
C ILE A 148 6.30 10.66 9.45
N GLY A 149 5.46 11.35 10.23
CA GLY A 149 5.77 12.64 10.83
C GLY A 149 6.27 12.55 12.27
N ALA A 150 6.41 13.74 12.86
CA ALA A 150 6.89 13.92 14.24
C ALA A 150 6.01 13.19 15.26
N ARG A 151 4.69 13.21 15.08
CA ARG A 151 3.75 12.54 15.99
C ARG A 151 4.03 11.05 16.14
N LYS A 152 4.36 10.35 15.05
CA LYS A 152 4.74 8.93 15.14
C LYS A 152 6.03 8.74 15.92
N MET A 153 6.98 9.64 15.76
CA MET A 153 8.25 9.59 16.49
C MET A 153 8.04 9.77 18.01
N GLU A 154 7.20 10.72 18.40
CA GLU A 154 6.87 10.97 19.82
C GLU A 154 6.21 9.74 20.47
N LEU A 155 5.28 9.07 19.75
CA LEU A 155 4.52 7.95 20.27
C LEU A 155 5.27 6.62 20.23
N ALA A 156 6.06 6.38 19.20
CA ALA A 156 6.70 5.09 18.94
C ALA A 156 8.17 5.04 19.39
N GLY A 157 8.79 6.20 19.67
CA GLY A 157 10.16 6.31 20.15
C GLY A 157 11.15 5.56 19.24
N GLU A 158 12.00 4.76 19.82
CA GLU A 158 13.09 4.07 19.13
C GLU A 158 12.63 3.10 18.01
N ARG A 159 11.34 2.74 17.97
CA ARG A 159 10.81 1.82 16.95
C ARG A 159 10.79 2.41 15.54
N TYR A 160 10.84 3.74 15.39
CA TYR A 160 10.73 4.43 14.10
C TYR A 160 11.74 5.59 13.93
N VAL A 161 12.90 5.54 14.58
CA VAL A 161 13.88 6.65 14.66
C VAL A 161 14.14 7.34 13.32
N ASP A 162 14.40 6.57 12.26
CA ASP A 162 14.72 7.12 10.94
C ASP A 162 13.51 7.20 9.98
N ALA A 163 12.32 6.85 10.44
CA ALA A 163 11.15 6.73 9.57
C ALA A 163 10.77 8.05 8.86
N PRO A 164 10.83 9.24 9.49
CA PRO A 164 10.55 10.48 8.78
C PRO A 164 11.49 10.74 7.60
N ARG A 165 12.77 10.44 7.76
CA ARG A 165 13.76 10.57 6.69
C ARG A 165 13.54 9.55 5.58
N LYS A 166 13.33 8.29 5.96
CA LYS A 166 13.08 7.20 5.03
C LYS A 166 11.80 7.45 4.21
N SER A 167 10.70 7.81 4.86
CA SER A 167 9.42 8.04 4.17
C SER A 167 9.51 9.13 3.11
N ARG A 168 10.23 10.23 3.38
CA ARG A 168 10.46 11.30 2.39
C ARG A 168 11.25 10.83 1.18
N ALA A 169 12.14 9.86 1.32
CA ALA A 169 12.96 9.35 0.22
C ALA A 169 12.21 8.35 -0.68
N LEU A 170 11.20 7.65 -0.14
CA LEU A 170 10.53 6.54 -0.85
C LEU A 170 9.81 6.99 -2.12
N ALA A 171 9.16 8.14 -2.14
CA ALA A 171 8.43 8.62 -3.32
C ALA A 171 9.34 8.70 -4.55
N ALA A 172 10.52 9.32 -4.41
CA ALA A 172 11.48 9.45 -5.50
C ALA A 172 12.07 8.09 -5.93
N LEU A 173 12.33 7.20 -4.97
CA LEU A 173 12.84 5.86 -5.24
C LEU A 173 11.80 4.97 -5.96
N TYR A 174 10.55 4.98 -5.48
CA TYR A 174 9.46 4.20 -6.08
C TYR A 174 9.10 4.70 -7.47
N LYS A 175 9.16 6.02 -7.69
CA LYS A 175 8.98 6.60 -9.02
C LYS A 175 10.01 6.06 -10.01
N LYS A 176 11.30 6.03 -9.64
CA LYS A 176 12.38 5.46 -10.49
C LYS A 176 12.14 3.97 -10.77
N ILE A 177 11.66 3.20 -9.78
CA ILE A 177 11.33 1.79 -9.94
C ILE A 177 10.19 1.63 -10.96
N ALA A 178 9.13 2.42 -10.84
CA ALA A 178 8.01 2.39 -11.78
C ALA A 178 8.45 2.74 -13.20
N GLU A 179 9.19 3.84 -13.36
CA GLU A 179 9.71 4.29 -14.65
C GLU A 179 10.59 3.22 -15.33
N SER A 180 11.51 2.60 -14.59
CA SER A 180 12.41 1.57 -15.11
C SER A 180 11.70 0.27 -15.53
N ARG A 181 10.47 0.07 -15.11
CA ARG A 181 9.65 -1.13 -15.36
C ARG A 181 8.41 -0.87 -16.22
N ASN A 182 8.27 0.35 -16.74
CA ASN A 182 7.07 0.77 -17.47
C ASN A 182 5.78 0.51 -16.65
N ALA A 183 5.86 0.76 -15.34
CA ALA A 183 4.76 0.76 -14.41
C ALA A 183 4.33 2.20 -14.10
N PHE A 184 3.16 2.37 -13.49
CA PHE A 184 2.63 3.66 -13.09
C PHE A 184 3.02 3.96 -11.64
N PHE A 185 3.05 5.26 -11.30
CA PHE A 185 3.41 5.73 -9.97
C PHE A 185 2.42 6.78 -9.48
N LEU A 186 2.15 6.73 -8.17
CA LEU A 186 1.45 7.77 -7.42
C LEU A 186 2.15 7.96 -6.06
N ASP A 187 2.36 9.21 -5.67
CA ASP A 187 2.81 9.53 -4.32
C ASP A 187 1.58 9.77 -3.43
N ALA A 188 1.33 8.87 -2.44
CA ALA A 188 0.22 9.04 -1.52
C ALA A 188 0.34 10.35 -0.71
N ALA A 189 1.55 10.75 -0.35
CA ALA A 189 1.78 12.01 0.34
C ALA A 189 1.26 13.22 -0.45
N SER A 190 1.34 13.19 -1.78
CA SER A 190 0.80 14.26 -2.63
C SER A 190 -0.73 14.35 -2.63
N CYS A 191 -1.40 13.31 -2.18
CA CYS A 191 -2.86 13.30 -2.05
C CYS A 191 -3.33 13.89 -0.71
N LEU A 192 -2.52 13.80 0.35
CA LEU A 192 -2.86 14.25 1.70
C LEU A 192 -2.47 15.73 1.85
N THR A 193 -3.42 16.62 1.63
CA THR A 193 -3.18 18.07 1.52
C THR A 193 -3.36 18.84 2.81
N ASP A 194 -3.96 18.23 3.84
CA ASP A 194 -4.12 18.84 5.16
C ASP A 194 -2.78 18.95 5.89
N GLU A 195 -2.68 19.90 6.81
CA GLU A 195 -1.44 20.07 7.59
C GLU A 195 -1.37 19.12 8.79
N PRO A 196 -0.23 18.48 9.03
CA PRO A 196 1.01 18.53 8.22
C PRO A 196 0.89 17.74 6.91
N ALA A 197 1.04 18.43 5.79
CA ALA A 197 0.80 17.89 4.46
C ALA A 197 1.66 16.66 4.15
N GLY A 198 1.01 15.66 3.58
CA GLY A 198 1.64 14.39 3.20
C GLY A 198 1.73 13.35 4.32
N GLU A 199 1.45 13.73 5.57
CA GLU A 199 1.44 12.80 6.70
C GLU A 199 0.07 12.14 6.88
N ALA A 200 0.04 10.93 7.46
CA ALA A 200 -1.21 10.31 7.91
C ALA A 200 -1.68 10.97 9.21
N HIS A 201 -2.92 11.44 9.23
CA HIS A 201 -3.45 12.27 10.32
C HIS A 201 -4.12 11.49 11.47
N GLY A 202 -4.07 10.17 11.44
CA GLY A 202 -4.59 9.35 12.53
C GLY A 202 -3.91 9.66 13.87
N PRO A 203 -4.58 9.40 15.01
CA PRO A 203 -4.08 9.79 16.33
C PRO A 203 -2.72 9.14 16.68
N ASP A 204 -2.38 8.04 16.04
CA ASP A 204 -1.09 7.36 16.23
C ASP A 204 0.02 7.81 15.27
N GLY A 205 -0.26 8.79 14.39
CA GLY A 205 0.70 9.36 13.43
C GLY A 205 1.17 8.39 12.33
N MET A 206 0.36 7.36 12.02
CA MET A 206 0.70 6.37 11.00
C MET A 206 -0.52 5.89 10.19
N HIS A 207 -1.67 5.79 10.82
CA HIS A 207 -2.88 5.34 10.15
C HIS A 207 -3.70 6.52 9.63
N LEU A 208 -4.43 6.26 8.56
CA LEU A 208 -5.26 7.25 7.88
C LEU A 208 -6.54 7.54 8.69
N THR A 209 -6.97 8.81 8.69
CA THR A 209 -8.31 9.21 9.11
C THR A 209 -9.34 8.94 8.01
N GLU A 210 -10.63 9.15 8.29
CA GLU A 210 -11.69 9.08 7.26
C GLU A 210 -11.42 10.05 6.10
N HIS A 211 -10.95 11.25 6.42
CA HIS A 211 -10.63 12.26 5.40
C HIS A 211 -9.39 11.90 4.59
N ASP A 212 -8.35 11.38 5.23
CA ASP A 212 -7.17 10.87 4.50
C ASP A 212 -7.56 9.74 3.54
N HIS A 213 -8.44 8.84 3.97
CA HIS A 213 -8.97 7.78 3.11
C HIS A 213 -9.71 8.33 1.89
N GLU A 214 -10.47 9.41 2.07
CA GLU A 214 -11.16 10.10 0.97
C GLU A 214 -10.17 10.70 -0.03
N LEU A 215 -9.22 11.49 0.45
CA LEU A 215 -8.21 12.14 -0.39
C LEU A 215 -7.38 11.11 -1.18
N LEU A 216 -6.94 10.05 -0.51
CA LEU A 216 -6.19 8.97 -1.14
C LEU A 216 -7.01 8.23 -2.20
N ALA A 217 -8.30 7.97 -1.90
CA ALA A 217 -9.20 7.33 -2.86
C ALA A 217 -9.37 8.17 -4.13
N LEU A 218 -9.53 9.49 -4.00
CA LEU A 218 -9.62 10.42 -5.14
C LEU A 218 -8.36 10.39 -5.99
N GLY A 219 -7.18 10.43 -5.37
CA GLY A 219 -5.90 10.37 -6.07
C GLY A 219 -5.70 9.05 -6.83
N ILE A 220 -5.96 7.92 -6.17
CA ILE A 220 -5.84 6.59 -6.78
C ILE A 220 -6.90 6.39 -7.89
N ALA A 221 -8.15 6.82 -7.68
CA ALA A 221 -9.20 6.72 -8.69
C ALA A 221 -8.85 7.50 -9.96
N GLY A 222 -8.35 8.74 -9.80
CA GLY A 222 -7.88 9.54 -10.93
C GLY A 222 -6.80 8.83 -11.73
N LYS A 223 -5.82 8.22 -11.03
CA LYS A 223 -4.74 7.48 -11.68
C LYS A 223 -5.22 6.20 -12.35
N LEU A 224 -6.14 5.46 -11.73
CA LEU A 224 -6.71 4.25 -12.32
C LEU A 224 -7.56 4.56 -13.56
N LYS A 225 -8.31 5.66 -13.58
CA LYS A 225 -9.03 6.11 -14.77
C LYS A 225 -8.09 6.36 -15.95
N GLU A 226 -6.96 7.02 -15.71
CA GLU A 226 -5.90 7.21 -16.71
C GLU A 226 -5.37 5.85 -17.22
N ILE A 227 -4.96 4.97 -16.30
CA ILE A 227 -4.31 3.68 -16.58
C ILE A 227 -5.21 2.73 -17.37
N LEU A 228 -6.49 2.67 -17.01
CA LEU A 228 -7.47 1.75 -17.58
C LEU A 228 -8.34 2.39 -18.67
N SER A 229 -8.08 3.65 -19.02
CA SER A 229 -8.86 4.43 -19.98
C SER A 229 -10.36 4.45 -19.64
N LEU A 230 -10.68 4.59 -18.35
CA LEU A 230 -12.06 4.71 -17.86
C LEU A 230 -12.54 6.16 -18.01
N ARG A 231 -13.88 6.32 -18.21
CA ARG A 231 -14.53 7.63 -18.31
C ARG A 231 -14.89 8.22 -16.95
#